data_9083590c4f49a1d391e6a7fac1f0f32f
#
_entry.id   9083590c4f49a1d391e6a7fac1f0f32f
#
_cell.length_a   1.000
_cell.length_b   1.000
_cell.length_c   1.000
_cell.angle_alpha   90.00
_cell.angle_beta   90.00
_cell.angle_gamma   90.00
#
_symmetry.space_group_name_H-M   'P 1'
#
loop_
_entity.id
_entity.type
_entity.pdbx_description
1 polymer ?
#
loop_
_entity_poly.entity_id
_entity_poly.type
_entity_poly.pdbx_seq_one_letter_code
_entity_poly.pdbx_strand_id
1 'polypeptide(L)'
;MLHGGLAGKLILFALPLAFSSILQQLFNSADVAVVGRFAGDTALAAVGSCVALVGIFVNLIVGLSVGPNAVLALLIGQNNREEINRTLHTVITFGAALGVGLMIVGWLTAKPILVLSGTPESVLDQALLYIFIYFLSIPFMLVYNFGSAVLRSYGDSRRPMYYLLISGTVNVVLNLFLVIALQLGVAGVAIATVISNVLSAGMVLTHLARRNDDFAFRFRRMHIEKTPLLRILQIGIPAGIQGAIFSVSNVFIQSGINSFGENAIAGSSLALNFEYFTYDIANAFAQAAVTFTSQNYGAGDLRRCKKIFRYCMLFGVVFTEILSAVFMIWDDFFVSIYTTSSAVAAFAISRMRHVCSLEGLTATYEVESAALRGMGKSLEPAIFTVLGTVVFRLIWMATIFRLVPTFEMLMDVYVASWVFTGGALLIVYLRHMRKVSHA
;
A
#
# COMPACT_ATOMS: atom_id res chain seq x y z
N MET A 1 2.48 3.49 23.69
CA MET A 1 1.99 2.17 23.27
C MET A 1 2.26 1.08 24.30
N LEU A 2 3.30 1.20 25.12
CA LEU A 2 3.70 0.20 26.11
C LEU A 2 2.75 0.06 27.31
N HIS A 3 1.99 1.10 27.69
CA HIS A 3 1.14 1.11 28.88
C HIS A 3 -0.31 1.48 28.58
N GLY A 4 -1.23 1.15 29.49
CA GLY A 4 -2.66 1.50 29.41
C GLY A 4 -3.49 0.63 28.48
N GLY A 5 -4.74 1.01 28.25
CA GLY A 5 -5.69 0.27 27.40
C GLY A 5 -5.24 0.17 25.95
N LEU A 6 -5.38 -1.00 25.34
CA LEU A 6 -4.93 -1.25 23.96
C LEU A 6 -5.98 -0.90 22.92
N ALA A 7 -7.24 -1.29 23.16
CA ALA A 7 -8.29 -1.19 22.13
C ALA A 7 -8.46 0.23 21.58
N GLY A 8 -8.68 1.21 22.44
CA GLY A 8 -8.83 2.61 22.04
C GLY A 8 -7.58 3.18 21.36
N LYS A 9 -6.38 2.81 21.82
CA LYS A 9 -5.12 3.25 21.21
C LYS A 9 -4.91 2.68 19.81
N LEU A 10 -5.26 1.42 19.58
CA LEU A 10 -5.18 0.78 18.29
C LEU A 10 -6.14 1.42 17.30
N ILE A 11 -7.39 1.66 17.70
CA ILE A 11 -8.38 2.33 16.85
C ILE A 11 -7.93 3.76 16.52
N LEU A 12 -7.53 4.56 17.53
CA LEU A 12 -7.07 5.94 17.32
C LEU A 12 -5.80 6.03 16.48
N PHE A 13 -4.99 4.98 16.43
CA PHE A 13 -3.81 4.91 15.58
C PHE A 13 -4.16 4.43 14.16
N ALA A 14 -5.05 3.44 14.01
CA ALA A 14 -5.43 2.88 12.72
C ALA A 14 -6.33 3.82 11.89
N LEU A 15 -7.26 4.56 12.53
CA LEU A 15 -8.17 5.46 11.81
C LEU A 15 -7.46 6.49 10.93
N PRO A 16 -6.44 7.25 11.39
CA PRO A 16 -5.71 8.15 10.51
C PRO A 16 -5.00 7.45 9.36
N LEU A 17 -4.56 6.20 9.55
CA LEU A 17 -3.93 5.41 8.49
C LEU A 17 -4.94 5.00 7.42
N ALA A 18 -6.10 4.47 7.82
CA ALA A 18 -7.19 4.14 6.90
C ALA A 18 -7.64 5.38 6.11
N PHE A 19 -7.82 6.51 6.81
CA PHE A 19 -8.19 7.77 6.17
C PHE A 19 -7.13 8.26 5.18
N SER A 20 -5.83 8.10 5.51
CA SER A 20 -4.73 8.43 4.59
C SER A 20 -4.79 7.61 3.31
N SER A 21 -5.04 6.31 3.40
CA SER A 21 -5.13 5.44 2.22
C SER A 21 -6.34 5.80 1.36
N ILE A 22 -7.50 6.05 1.97
CA ILE A 22 -8.70 6.50 1.27
C ILE A 22 -8.47 7.85 0.57
N LEU A 23 -7.84 8.81 1.24
CA LEU A 23 -7.47 10.10 0.63
C LEU A 23 -6.53 9.91 -0.57
N GLN A 24 -5.54 9.04 -0.44
CA GLN A 24 -4.62 8.75 -1.54
C GLN A 24 -5.34 8.17 -2.75
N GLN A 25 -6.30 7.26 -2.53
CA GLN A 25 -7.14 6.72 -3.60
C GLN A 25 -8.01 7.80 -4.25
N LEU A 26 -8.59 8.70 -3.46
CA LEU A 26 -9.39 9.81 -3.98
C LEU A 26 -8.54 10.79 -4.81
N PHE A 27 -7.32 11.11 -4.36
CA PHE A 27 -6.42 11.98 -5.13
C PHE A 27 -5.98 11.34 -6.45
N ASN A 28 -5.65 10.03 -6.45
CA ASN A 28 -5.35 9.30 -7.69
C ASN A 28 -6.53 9.31 -8.66
N SER A 29 -7.75 9.15 -8.15
CA SER A 29 -8.98 9.21 -8.96
C SER A 29 -9.21 10.62 -9.53
N ALA A 30 -8.93 11.66 -8.75
CA ALA A 30 -9.01 13.05 -9.21
C ALA A 30 -8.01 13.33 -10.34
N ASP A 31 -6.78 12.83 -10.24
CA ASP A 31 -5.75 12.96 -11.29
C ASP A 31 -6.24 12.36 -12.62
N VAL A 32 -6.77 11.14 -12.58
CA VAL A 32 -7.32 10.46 -13.77
C VAL A 32 -8.53 11.22 -14.33
N ALA A 33 -9.42 11.73 -13.47
CA ALA A 33 -10.58 12.50 -13.90
C ALA A 33 -10.20 13.81 -14.58
N VAL A 34 -9.18 14.52 -14.05
CA VAL A 34 -8.69 15.77 -14.66
C VAL A 34 -8.08 15.50 -16.03
N VAL A 35 -7.25 14.44 -16.15
CA VAL A 35 -6.68 14.06 -17.45
C VAL A 35 -7.77 13.71 -18.45
N GLY A 36 -8.70 12.83 -18.09
CA GLY A 36 -9.75 12.35 -19.00
C GLY A 36 -10.68 13.47 -19.48
N ARG A 37 -10.99 14.44 -18.60
CA ARG A 37 -11.92 15.52 -18.95
C ARG A 37 -11.29 16.69 -19.69
N PHE A 38 -10.00 16.99 -19.43
CA PHE A 38 -9.38 18.24 -19.89
C PHE A 38 -8.15 18.04 -20.78
N ALA A 39 -7.51 16.85 -20.78
CA ALA A 39 -6.31 16.58 -21.58
C ALA A 39 -6.60 15.69 -22.81
N GLY A 40 -7.80 15.09 -22.89
CA GLY A 40 -8.25 14.26 -24.01
C GLY A 40 -7.89 12.78 -23.89
N ASP A 41 -8.47 11.99 -24.79
CA ASP A 41 -8.42 10.51 -24.73
C ASP A 41 -7.01 9.93 -24.87
N THR A 42 -6.17 10.53 -25.70
CA THR A 42 -4.77 10.08 -25.88
C THR A 42 -3.97 10.27 -24.58
N ALA A 43 -4.19 11.40 -23.89
CA ALA A 43 -3.54 11.66 -22.60
C ALA A 43 -4.03 10.70 -21.53
N LEU A 44 -5.34 10.41 -21.50
CA LEU A 44 -5.92 9.43 -20.58
C LEU A 44 -5.35 8.02 -20.84
N ALA A 45 -5.24 7.61 -22.10
CA ALA A 45 -4.63 6.35 -22.49
C ALA A 45 -3.15 6.27 -22.09
N ALA A 46 -2.41 7.40 -22.22
CA ALA A 46 -1.00 7.48 -21.82
C ALA A 46 -0.82 7.27 -20.31
N VAL A 47 -1.59 7.98 -19.48
CA VAL A 47 -1.57 7.80 -18.01
C VAL A 47 -2.01 6.38 -17.65
N GLY A 48 -3.08 5.88 -18.27
CA GLY A 48 -3.60 4.52 -18.04
C GLY A 48 -2.55 3.44 -18.33
N SER A 49 -1.76 3.58 -19.40
CA SER A 49 -0.69 2.64 -19.74
C SER A 49 0.43 2.60 -18.70
N CYS A 50 0.61 3.67 -17.91
CA CYS A 50 1.63 3.76 -16.88
C CYS A 50 1.19 3.20 -15.51
N VAL A 51 -0.11 2.96 -15.28
CA VAL A 51 -0.67 2.57 -13.96
C VAL A 51 0.00 1.33 -13.38
N ALA A 52 0.19 0.29 -14.19
CA ALA A 52 0.82 -0.95 -13.72
C ALA A 52 2.28 -0.74 -13.29
N LEU A 53 3.04 0.02 -14.09
CA LEU A 53 4.44 0.33 -13.80
C LEU A 53 4.56 1.18 -12.53
N VAL A 54 3.75 2.24 -12.43
CA VAL A 54 3.68 3.08 -11.23
C VAL A 54 3.30 2.25 -10.00
N GLY A 55 2.31 1.37 -10.13
CA GLY A 55 1.85 0.48 -9.05
C GLY A 55 2.94 -0.41 -8.50
N ILE A 56 3.81 -0.97 -9.34
CA ILE A 56 4.96 -1.79 -8.92
C ILE A 56 5.90 -0.96 -8.02
N PHE A 57 6.27 0.25 -8.46
CA PHE A 57 7.17 1.12 -7.67
C PHE A 57 6.53 1.60 -6.37
N VAL A 58 5.27 2.01 -6.41
CA VAL A 58 4.53 2.47 -5.21
C VAL A 58 4.43 1.35 -4.17
N ASN A 59 4.01 0.15 -4.58
CA ASN A 59 3.88 -0.99 -3.67
C ASN A 59 5.23 -1.47 -3.12
N LEU A 60 6.28 -1.41 -3.93
CA LEU A 60 7.65 -1.66 -3.47
C LEU A 60 8.06 -0.65 -2.37
N ILE A 61 7.83 0.64 -2.59
CA ILE A 61 8.17 1.72 -1.64
C ILE A 61 7.39 1.58 -0.34
N VAL A 62 6.09 1.34 -0.43
CA VAL A 62 5.23 1.15 0.75
C VAL A 62 5.68 -0.06 1.56
N GLY A 63 5.94 -1.18 0.90
CA GLY A 63 6.46 -2.39 1.55
C GLY A 63 7.84 -2.18 2.20
N LEU A 64 8.77 -1.50 1.50
CA LEU A 64 10.08 -1.14 2.06
C LEU A 64 9.96 -0.29 3.33
N SER A 65 8.96 0.60 3.41
CA SER A 65 8.75 1.48 4.57
C SER A 65 8.37 0.74 5.87
N VAL A 66 7.97 -0.52 5.77
CA VAL A 66 7.70 -1.38 6.94
C VAL A 66 8.99 -1.63 7.74
N GLY A 67 10.14 -1.76 7.06
CA GLY A 67 11.43 -1.96 7.70
C GLY A 67 11.80 -0.86 8.70
N PRO A 68 11.89 0.41 8.27
CA PRO A 68 12.12 1.55 9.16
C PRO A 68 11.15 1.62 10.34
N ASN A 69 9.84 1.40 10.10
CA ASN A 69 8.84 1.43 11.15
C ASN A 69 9.08 0.34 12.20
N ALA A 70 9.27 -0.91 11.77
CA ALA A 70 9.46 -2.04 12.69
C ALA A 70 10.76 -1.91 13.50
N VAL A 71 11.88 -1.55 12.85
CA VAL A 71 13.18 -1.43 13.52
C VAL A 71 13.17 -0.29 14.55
N LEU A 72 12.69 0.90 14.17
CA LEU A 72 12.61 2.01 15.11
C LEU A 72 11.64 1.74 16.25
N ALA A 73 10.47 1.16 15.97
CA ALA A 73 9.51 0.79 17.00
C ALA A 73 10.11 -0.25 17.99
N LEU A 74 10.90 -1.21 17.50
CA LEU A 74 11.62 -2.16 18.35
C LEU A 74 12.61 -1.45 19.29
N LEU A 75 13.43 -0.54 18.76
CA LEU A 75 14.41 0.23 19.52
C LEU A 75 13.75 1.13 20.58
N ILE A 76 12.59 1.70 20.26
CA ILE A 76 11.77 2.45 21.20
C ILE A 76 11.34 1.54 22.36
N GLY A 77 10.87 0.33 22.05
CA GLY A 77 10.52 -0.67 23.05
C GLY A 77 11.69 -1.04 23.94
N GLN A 78 12.88 -1.16 23.39
CA GLN A 78 14.13 -1.42 24.11
C GLN A 78 14.67 -0.22 24.89
N ASN A 79 14.08 0.98 24.73
CA ASN A 79 14.57 2.24 25.29
C ASN A 79 16.02 2.58 24.90
N ASN A 80 16.46 2.16 23.71
CA ASN A 80 17.81 2.37 23.21
C ASN A 80 17.93 3.69 22.43
N ARG A 81 18.05 4.79 23.16
CA ARG A 81 18.03 6.17 22.62
C ARG A 81 19.14 6.46 21.62
N GLU A 82 20.35 5.94 21.88
CA GLU A 82 21.50 6.16 21.02
C GLU A 82 21.28 5.52 19.63
N GLU A 83 20.83 4.28 19.62
CA GLU A 83 20.60 3.55 18.37
C GLU A 83 19.36 4.08 17.61
N ILE A 84 18.36 4.65 18.30
CA ILE A 84 17.23 5.34 17.65
C ILE A 84 17.73 6.47 16.76
N ASN A 85 18.60 7.37 17.28
CA ASN A 85 19.08 8.51 16.51
C ASN A 85 19.96 8.10 15.32
N ARG A 86 20.84 7.12 15.50
CA ARG A 86 21.68 6.56 14.42
C ARG A 86 20.80 5.91 13.33
N THR A 87 19.82 5.11 13.74
CA THR A 87 18.87 4.46 12.83
C THR A 87 18.04 5.49 12.07
N LEU A 88 17.57 6.55 12.73
CA LEU A 88 16.82 7.63 12.09
C LEU A 88 17.62 8.27 10.94
N HIS A 89 18.89 8.64 11.18
CA HIS A 89 19.72 9.25 10.14
C HIS A 89 19.98 8.27 8.98
N THR A 90 20.22 6.98 9.30
CA THR A 90 20.35 5.93 8.29
C THR A 90 19.07 5.77 7.47
N VAL A 91 17.89 5.75 8.10
CA VAL A 91 16.58 5.65 7.42
C VAL A 91 16.38 6.76 6.40
N ILE A 92 16.55 8.01 6.81
CA ILE A 92 16.29 9.15 5.93
C ILE A 92 17.34 9.24 4.81
N THR A 93 18.64 9.07 5.14
CA THR A 93 19.72 9.13 4.16
C THR A 93 19.59 8.00 3.14
N PHE A 94 19.37 6.77 3.62
CA PHE A 94 19.17 5.62 2.75
C PHE A 94 17.90 5.75 1.90
N GLY A 95 16.81 6.25 2.46
CA GLY A 95 15.57 6.51 1.72
C GLY A 95 15.79 7.46 0.55
N ALA A 96 16.50 8.57 0.77
CA ALA A 96 16.84 9.52 -0.29
C ALA A 96 17.74 8.88 -1.37
N ALA A 97 18.80 8.16 -0.95
CA ALA A 97 19.74 7.49 -1.87
C ALA A 97 19.05 6.39 -2.69
N LEU A 98 18.25 5.53 -2.04
CA LEU A 98 17.47 4.48 -2.70
C LEU A 98 16.44 5.09 -3.65
N GLY A 99 15.81 6.20 -3.28
CA GLY A 99 14.87 6.90 -4.14
C GLY A 99 15.51 7.37 -5.45
N VAL A 100 16.70 7.94 -5.38
CA VAL A 100 17.46 8.31 -6.58
C VAL A 100 17.82 7.06 -7.40
N GLY A 101 18.24 5.98 -6.74
CA GLY A 101 18.52 4.70 -7.43
C GLY A 101 17.30 4.14 -8.15
N LEU A 102 16.14 4.11 -7.48
CA LEU A 102 14.88 3.64 -8.09
C LEU A 102 14.39 4.56 -9.21
N MET A 103 14.57 5.87 -9.10
CA MET A 103 14.30 6.84 -10.18
C MET A 103 15.11 6.50 -11.43
N ILE A 104 16.42 6.26 -11.28
CA ILE A 104 17.30 5.91 -12.40
C ILE A 104 16.89 4.57 -13.02
N VAL A 105 16.63 3.55 -12.19
CA VAL A 105 16.12 2.25 -12.66
C VAL A 105 14.81 2.42 -13.41
N GLY A 106 13.89 3.23 -12.88
CA GLY A 106 12.62 3.55 -13.51
C GLY A 106 12.82 4.16 -14.91
N TRP A 107 13.69 5.16 -15.04
CA TRP A 107 13.99 5.77 -16.33
C TRP A 107 14.57 4.78 -17.35
N LEU A 108 15.50 3.90 -16.91
CA LEU A 108 16.11 2.91 -17.79
C LEU A 108 15.13 1.81 -18.23
N THR A 109 14.14 1.49 -17.38
CA THR A 109 13.20 0.38 -17.64
C THR A 109 11.85 0.84 -18.20
N ALA A 110 11.51 2.13 -18.14
CA ALA A 110 10.21 2.64 -18.56
C ALA A 110 9.85 2.28 -20.01
N LYS A 111 10.70 2.62 -20.96
CA LYS A 111 10.43 2.36 -22.38
C LYS A 111 10.29 0.87 -22.70
N PRO A 112 11.24 -0.02 -22.32
CA PRO A 112 11.08 -1.45 -22.58
C PRO A 112 9.83 -2.04 -21.92
N ILE A 113 9.47 -1.62 -20.70
CA ILE A 113 8.29 -2.14 -20.00
C ILE A 113 7.00 -1.68 -20.70
N LEU A 114 6.88 -0.40 -21.09
CA LEU A 114 5.70 0.11 -21.80
C LEU A 114 5.50 -0.59 -23.16
N VAL A 115 6.59 -0.80 -23.91
CA VAL A 115 6.53 -1.53 -25.19
C VAL A 115 6.12 -2.99 -24.97
N LEU A 116 6.70 -3.68 -23.99
CA LEU A 116 6.34 -5.06 -23.65
C LEU A 116 4.90 -5.19 -23.15
N SER A 117 4.37 -4.14 -22.51
CA SER A 117 2.98 -4.08 -22.07
C SER A 117 1.99 -3.81 -23.21
N GLY A 118 2.44 -3.65 -24.44
CA GLY A 118 1.59 -3.43 -25.60
C GLY A 118 1.05 -2.00 -25.71
N THR A 119 1.75 -1.00 -25.16
CA THR A 119 1.36 0.41 -25.31
C THR A 119 1.41 0.81 -26.78
N PRO A 120 0.30 1.33 -27.38
CA PRO A 120 0.27 1.72 -28.78
C PRO A 120 1.30 2.83 -29.09
N GLU A 121 1.91 2.78 -30.27
CA GLU A 121 2.89 3.79 -30.69
C GLU A 121 2.35 5.22 -30.64
N SER A 122 1.06 5.41 -30.97
CA SER A 122 0.39 6.71 -30.92
C SER A 122 0.30 7.33 -29.52
N VAL A 123 0.46 6.52 -28.49
CA VAL A 123 0.34 6.90 -27.06
C VAL A 123 1.69 6.89 -26.37
N LEU A 124 2.66 6.14 -26.90
CA LEU A 124 3.94 5.84 -26.26
C LEU A 124 4.72 7.09 -25.86
N ASP A 125 4.80 8.09 -26.74
CA ASP A 125 5.57 9.31 -26.46
C ASP A 125 4.99 10.09 -25.28
N GLN A 126 3.65 10.19 -25.17
CA GLN A 126 3.00 10.85 -24.04
C GLN A 126 3.14 10.02 -22.75
N ALA A 127 3.07 8.69 -22.85
CA ALA A 127 3.29 7.80 -21.73
C ALA A 127 4.72 7.91 -21.20
N LEU A 128 5.71 7.97 -22.09
CA LEU A 128 7.11 8.19 -21.73
C LEU A 128 7.32 9.56 -21.08
N LEU A 129 6.76 10.62 -21.65
CA LEU A 129 6.83 11.97 -21.06
C LEU A 129 6.25 11.99 -19.64
N TYR A 130 5.06 11.40 -19.46
CA TYR A 130 4.42 11.29 -18.17
C TYR A 130 5.30 10.55 -17.16
N ILE A 131 5.75 9.34 -17.50
CA ILE A 131 6.47 8.47 -16.58
C ILE A 131 7.87 9.01 -16.23
N PHE A 132 8.57 9.65 -17.19
CA PHE A 132 9.86 10.28 -16.93
C PHE A 132 9.75 11.41 -15.90
N ILE A 133 8.73 12.27 -16.03
CA ILE A 133 8.46 13.32 -15.06
C ILE A 133 8.00 12.71 -13.73
N TYR A 134 7.09 11.74 -13.77
CA TYR A 134 6.58 11.08 -12.57
C TYR A 134 7.72 10.49 -11.73
N PHE A 135 8.70 9.85 -12.35
CA PHE A 135 9.82 9.24 -11.63
C PHE A 135 10.71 10.23 -10.87
N LEU A 136 10.69 11.52 -11.22
CA LEU A 136 11.31 12.56 -10.41
C LEU A 136 10.69 12.66 -9.01
N SER A 137 9.46 12.18 -8.82
CA SER A 137 8.80 12.15 -7.51
C SER A 137 9.30 11.03 -6.59
N ILE A 138 9.90 9.96 -7.13
CA ILE A 138 10.28 8.75 -6.36
C ILE A 138 11.21 9.04 -5.18
N PRO A 139 12.28 9.85 -5.30
CA PRO A 139 13.12 10.19 -4.15
C PRO A 139 12.35 10.84 -3.01
N PHE A 140 11.45 11.76 -3.34
CA PHE A 140 10.61 12.46 -2.38
C PHE A 140 9.53 11.56 -1.78
N MET A 141 8.93 10.69 -2.60
CA MET A 141 7.98 9.68 -2.15
C MET A 141 8.63 8.73 -1.12
N LEU A 142 9.87 8.27 -1.36
CA LEU A 142 10.60 7.45 -0.42
C LEU A 142 10.92 8.19 0.89
N VAL A 143 11.39 9.43 0.80
CA VAL A 143 11.65 10.26 1.98
C VAL A 143 10.37 10.47 2.79
N TYR A 144 9.24 10.75 2.13
CA TYR A 144 7.95 10.87 2.80
C TYR A 144 7.53 9.55 3.47
N ASN A 145 7.59 8.42 2.76
CA ASN A 145 7.17 7.13 3.32
C ASN A 145 8.06 6.68 4.48
N PHE A 146 9.39 6.84 4.37
CA PHE A 146 10.32 6.49 5.43
C PHE A 146 10.21 7.45 6.62
N GLY A 147 10.07 8.74 6.38
CA GLY A 147 9.82 9.72 7.43
C GLY A 147 8.47 9.50 8.13
N SER A 148 7.43 9.13 7.39
CA SER A 148 6.15 8.72 7.94
C SER A 148 6.26 7.44 8.77
N ALA A 149 7.10 6.48 8.35
CA ALA A 149 7.41 5.28 9.12
C ALA A 149 8.10 5.62 10.45
N VAL A 150 9.01 6.60 10.45
CA VAL A 150 9.61 7.15 11.67
C VAL A 150 8.52 7.73 12.59
N LEU A 151 7.61 8.57 12.08
CA LEU A 151 6.52 9.14 12.88
C LEU A 151 5.62 8.06 13.48
N ARG A 152 5.23 7.08 12.66
CA ARG A 152 4.44 5.93 13.13
C ARG A 152 5.14 5.13 14.21
N SER A 153 6.45 4.93 14.12
CA SER A 153 7.21 4.11 15.07
C SER A 153 7.10 4.59 16.51
N TYR A 154 6.95 5.90 16.73
CA TYR A 154 6.71 6.45 18.08
C TYR A 154 5.24 6.78 18.39
N GLY A 155 4.32 6.42 17.50
CA GLY A 155 2.89 6.49 17.76
C GLY A 155 2.14 7.62 17.09
N ASP A 156 2.78 8.39 16.22
CA ASP A 156 2.14 9.50 15.52
C ASP A 156 1.69 9.07 14.12
N SER A 157 0.43 8.66 13.99
CA SER A 157 -0.20 8.38 12.70
C SER A 157 -0.95 9.59 12.12
N ARG A 158 -1.19 10.64 12.94
CA ARG A 158 -1.99 11.80 12.52
C ARG A 158 -1.22 12.76 11.64
N ARG A 159 0.04 13.07 11.98
CA ARG A 159 0.85 14.00 11.19
C ARG A 159 1.10 13.53 9.76
N PRO A 160 1.49 12.26 9.49
CA PRO A 160 1.55 11.77 8.11
C PRO A 160 0.25 11.98 7.32
N MET A 161 -0.90 11.74 7.97
CA MET A 161 -2.21 11.99 7.35
C MET A 161 -2.42 13.47 6.99
N TYR A 162 -2.09 14.41 7.90
CA TYR A 162 -2.21 15.84 7.61
C TYR A 162 -1.28 16.28 6.48
N TYR A 163 -0.06 15.75 6.44
CA TYR A 163 0.88 16.07 5.36
C TYR A 163 0.38 15.55 4.02
N LEU A 164 -0.20 14.35 3.99
CA LEU A 164 -0.83 13.80 2.80
C LEU A 164 -2.04 14.62 2.37
N LEU A 165 -2.89 15.03 3.31
CA LEU A 165 -4.07 15.85 3.02
C LEU A 165 -3.68 17.19 2.39
N ILE A 166 -2.68 17.89 2.96
CA ILE A 166 -2.19 19.15 2.43
C ILE A 166 -1.57 18.96 1.04
N SER A 167 -0.65 18.00 0.90
CA SER A 167 0.04 17.77 -0.36
C SER A 167 -0.91 17.27 -1.45
N GLY A 168 -1.89 16.43 -1.10
CA GLY A 168 -2.89 15.96 -2.05
C GLY A 168 -3.85 17.07 -2.50
N THR A 169 -4.25 17.96 -1.59
CA THR A 169 -5.05 19.14 -1.96
C THR A 169 -4.26 20.05 -2.91
N VAL A 170 -2.99 20.28 -2.62
CA VAL A 170 -2.09 21.05 -3.52
C VAL A 170 -1.94 20.35 -4.87
N ASN A 171 -1.82 19.01 -4.88
CA ASN A 171 -1.76 18.21 -6.11
C ASN A 171 -3.00 18.46 -6.99
N VAL A 172 -4.21 18.34 -6.44
CA VAL A 172 -5.46 18.56 -7.20
C VAL A 172 -5.54 19.99 -7.74
N VAL A 173 -5.21 21.00 -6.92
CA VAL A 173 -5.21 22.42 -7.36
C VAL A 173 -4.20 22.64 -8.49
N LEU A 174 -2.99 22.09 -8.35
CA LEU A 174 -1.97 22.18 -9.39
C LEU A 174 -2.35 21.43 -10.65
N ASN A 175 -2.98 20.27 -10.55
CA ASN A 175 -3.48 19.53 -11.71
C ASN A 175 -4.46 20.38 -12.51
N LEU A 176 -5.46 20.96 -11.84
CA LEU A 176 -6.43 21.84 -12.49
C LEU A 176 -5.73 23.05 -13.15
N PHE A 177 -4.78 23.68 -12.46
CA PHE A 177 -4.06 24.84 -12.99
C PHE A 177 -3.16 24.46 -14.18
N LEU A 178 -2.31 23.43 -14.03
CA LEU A 178 -1.34 23.06 -15.07
C LEU A 178 -2.01 22.43 -16.31
N VAL A 179 -3.08 21.67 -16.12
CA VAL A 179 -3.80 21.01 -17.24
C VAL A 179 -4.75 21.96 -17.93
N ILE A 180 -5.52 22.78 -17.17
CA ILE A 180 -6.57 23.65 -17.75
C ILE A 180 -5.99 24.99 -18.18
N ALA A 181 -5.28 25.69 -17.27
CA ALA A 181 -4.80 27.04 -17.54
C ALA A 181 -3.53 27.05 -18.42
N LEU A 182 -2.58 26.14 -18.16
CA LEU A 182 -1.32 26.06 -18.91
C LEU A 182 -1.34 25.03 -20.04
N GLN A 183 -2.39 24.21 -20.13
CA GLN A 183 -2.61 23.20 -21.19
C GLN A 183 -1.42 22.22 -21.36
N LEU A 184 -0.77 21.86 -20.26
CA LEU A 184 0.40 20.98 -20.25
C LEU A 184 0.04 19.48 -20.40
N GLY A 185 -1.23 19.11 -20.48
CA GLY A 185 -1.69 17.74 -20.66
C GLY A 185 -1.09 16.77 -19.61
N VAL A 186 -0.54 15.64 -20.06
CA VAL A 186 0.06 14.62 -19.19
C VAL A 186 1.24 15.14 -18.36
N ALA A 187 2.03 16.07 -18.93
CA ALA A 187 3.15 16.68 -18.21
C ALA A 187 2.67 17.49 -17.01
N GLY A 188 1.54 18.19 -17.12
CA GLY A 188 0.94 18.97 -16.04
C GLY A 188 0.61 18.10 -14.83
N VAL A 189 -0.01 16.95 -15.04
CA VAL A 189 -0.35 16.01 -13.96
C VAL A 189 0.90 15.42 -13.30
N ALA A 190 1.89 15.02 -14.09
CA ALA A 190 3.13 14.48 -13.56
C ALA A 190 3.91 15.54 -12.75
N ILE A 191 3.97 16.79 -13.21
CA ILE A 191 4.60 17.91 -12.48
C ILE A 191 3.87 18.18 -11.16
N ALA A 192 2.52 18.20 -11.17
CA ALA A 192 1.74 18.36 -9.95
C ALA A 192 2.05 17.27 -8.91
N THR A 193 2.19 16.02 -9.38
CA THR A 193 2.58 14.88 -8.53
C THR A 193 3.99 15.06 -7.96
N VAL A 194 4.95 15.54 -8.75
CA VAL A 194 6.31 15.82 -8.23
C VAL A 194 6.27 16.90 -7.15
N ILE A 195 5.60 18.03 -7.41
CA ILE A 195 5.53 19.14 -6.45
C ILE A 195 4.86 18.70 -5.15
N SER A 196 3.76 17.93 -5.23
CA SER A 196 3.06 17.44 -4.04
C SER A 196 3.92 16.48 -3.21
N ASN A 197 4.70 15.60 -3.86
CA ASN A 197 5.63 14.71 -3.16
C ASN A 197 6.82 15.48 -2.54
N VAL A 198 7.34 16.51 -3.20
CA VAL A 198 8.35 17.42 -2.63
C VAL A 198 7.79 18.10 -1.38
N LEU A 199 6.55 18.58 -1.44
CA LEU A 199 5.89 19.24 -0.31
C LEU A 199 5.71 18.29 0.87
N SER A 200 5.19 17.08 0.65
CA SER A 200 5.00 16.08 1.72
C SER A 200 6.32 15.65 2.35
N ALA A 201 7.35 15.39 1.56
CA ALA A 201 8.69 15.08 2.05
C ALA A 201 9.29 16.25 2.85
N GLY A 202 9.14 17.48 2.34
CA GLY A 202 9.59 18.70 3.02
C GLY A 202 8.92 18.90 4.38
N MET A 203 7.61 18.65 4.48
CA MET A 203 6.88 18.76 5.76
C MET A 203 7.37 17.73 6.78
N VAL A 204 7.56 16.47 6.38
CA VAL A 204 8.08 15.43 7.26
C VAL A 204 9.50 15.76 7.72
N LEU A 205 10.40 16.13 6.81
CA LEU A 205 11.79 16.49 7.15
C LEU A 205 11.86 17.70 8.06
N THR A 206 11.07 18.75 7.78
CA THR A 206 11.00 19.95 8.62
C THR A 206 10.53 19.61 10.02
N HIS A 207 9.52 18.73 10.14
CA HIS A 207 9.06 18.28 11.45
C HIS A 207 10.15 17.55 12.22
N LEU A 208 10.83 16.58 11.60
CA LEU A 208 11.92 15.83 12.24
C LEU A 208 13.12 16.73 12.55
N ALA A 209 13.42 17.73 11.71
CA ALA A 209 14.53 18.66 11.93
C ALA A 209 14.28 19.65 13.10
N ARG A 210 13.01 20.00 13.36
CA ARG A 210 12.61 20.90 14.45
C ARG A 210 12.51 20.22 15.81
N ARG A 211 12.61 18.90 15.88
CA ARG A 211 12.60 18.16 17.15
C ARG A 211 13.89 18.36 17.92
N ASN A 212 13.79 18.26 19.27
CA ASN A 212 14.92 18.34 20.20
C ASN A 212 15.04 17.07 21.08
N ASP A 213 14.53 15.95 20.59
CA ASP A 213 14.60 14.64 21.23
C ASP A 213 15.41 13.63 20.40
N ASP A 214 15.34 12.36 20.78
CA ASP A 214 16.06 11.27 20.11
C ASP A 214 15.66 11.09 18.62
N PHE A 215 14.53 11.66 18.21
CA PHE A 215 14.04 11.68 16.82
C PHE A 215 14.41 12.98 16.07
N ALA A 216 15.36 13.75 16.59
CA ALA A 216 15.84 14.95 15.92
C ALA A 216 16.73 14.61 14.72
N PHE A 217 16.25 14.89 13.51
CA PHE A 217 17.04 14.75 12.29
C PHE A 217 17.92 15.98 12.08
N ARG A 218 19.18 15.78 11.75
CA ARG A 218 20.15 16.86 11.46
C ARG A 218 20.84 16.59 10.12
N PHE A 219 20.63 17.44 9.13
CA PHE A 219 21.24 17.30 7.79
C PHE A 219 22.77 17.15 7.83
N ARG A 220 23.44 17.82 8.79
CA ARG A 220 24.92 17.70 8.95
C ARG A 220 25.38 16.33 9.46
N ARG A 221 24.46 15.50 9.96
CA ARG A 221 24.74 14.17 10.47
C ARG A 221 24.19 13.06 9.57
N MET A 222 23.94 13.38 8.31
CA MET A 222 23.50 12.38 7.33
C MET A 222 24.61 11.34 7.15
N HIS A 223 24.28 10.09 7.45
CA HIS A 223 25.18 8.95 7.31
C HIS A 223 24.35 7.67 7.17
N ILE A 224 24.99 6.63 6.66
CA ILE A 224 24.40 5.31 6.55
C ILE A 224 25.27 4.34 7.35
N GLU A 225 24.69 3.78 8.42
CA GLU A 225 25.35 2.75 9.22
C GLU A 225 24.93 1.35 8.76
N LYS A 226 25.89 0.44 8.65
CA LYS A 226 25.67 -0.92 8.13
C LYS A 226 24.69 -1.72 8.99
N THR A 227 24.80 -1.65 10.32
CA THR A 227 23.98 -2.47 11.23
C THR A 227 22.50 -2.07 11.19
N PRO A 228 22.12 -0.79 11.37
CA PRO A 228 20.73 -0.36 11.18
C PRO A 228 20.22 -0.65 9.77
N LEU A 229 21.02 -0.38 8.74
CA LEU A 229 20.63 -0.62 7.35
C LEU A 229 20.28 -2.09 7.11
N LEU A 230 21.12 -3.03 7.53
CA LEU A 230 20.86 -4.46 7.35
C LEU A 230 19.55 -4.89 8.03
N ARG A 231 19.28 -4.41 9.26
CA ARG A 231 18.01 -4.70 9.97
C ARG A 231 16.80 -4.16 9.21
N ILE A 232 16.91 -2.93 8.68
CA ILE A 232 15.85 -2.31 7.87
C ILE A 232 15.59 -3.14 6.61
N LEU A 233 16.66 -3.54 5.90
CA LEU A 233 16.55 -4.30 4.66
C LEU A 233 16.03 -5.73 4.89
N GLN A 234 16.39 -6.38 5.98
CA GLN A 234 15.88 -7.71 6.35
C GLN A 234 14.36 -7.74 6.51
N ILE A 235 13.76 -6.63 6.94
CA ILE A 235 12.30 -6.52 7.07
C ILE A 235 11.70 -5.90 5.82
N GLY A 236 12.30 -4.83 5.30
CA GLY A 236 11.75 -4.03 4.21
C GLY A 236 11.80 -4.72 2.85
N ILE A 237 12.92 -5.41 2.51
CA ILE A 237 13.03 -6.05 1.19
C ILE A 237 11.97 -7.15 0.99
N PRO A 238 11.79 -8.13 1.90
CA PRO A 238 10.75 -9.12 1.71
C PRO A 238 9.35 -8.51 1.62
N ALA A 239 9.05 -7.49 2.42
CA ALA A 239 7.76 -6.80 2.39
C ALA A 239 7.57 -6.01 1.09
N GLY A 240 8.60 -5.33 0.59
CA GLY A 240 8.57 -4.60 -0.68
C GLY A 240 8.40 -5.51 -1.89
N ILE A 241 9.16 -6.60 -1.94
CA ILE A 241 9.04 -7.61 -3.01
C ILE A 241 7.64 -8.23 -2.99
N GLN A 242 7.11 -8.57 -1.81
CA GLN A 242 5.75 -9.08 -1.67
C GLN A 242 4.71 -8.11 -2.29
N GLY A 243 4.81 -6.80 -1.97
CA GLY A 243 3.92 -5.79 -2.53
C GLY A 243 4.03 -5.66 -4.05
N ALA A 244 5.25 -5.68 -4.60
CA ALA A 244 5.47 -5.63 -6.05
C ALA A 244 4.92 -6.88 -6.76
N ILE A 245 5.16 -8.09 -6.23
CA ILE A 245 4.67 -9.36 -6.80
C ILE A 245 3.13 -9.43 -6.73
N PHE A 246 2.52 -8.88 -5.67
CA PHE A 246 1.06 -8.82 -5.57
C PHE A 246 0.43 -8.04 -6.74
N SER A 247 1.06 -6.94 -7.17
CA SER A 247 0.62 -6.18 -8.35
C SER A 247 0.67 -7.04 -9.64
N VAL A 248 1.70 -7.86 -9.78
CA VAL A 248 1.83 -8.77 -10.93
C VAL A 248 0.73 -9.86 -10.92
N SER A 249 0.37 -10.38 -9.74
CA SER A 249 -0.70 -11.37 -9.60
C SER A 249 -2.05 -10.88 -10.15
N ASN A 250 -2.37 -9.62 -9.93
CA ASN A 250 -3.62 -9.03 -10.39
C ASN A 250 -3.72 -8.97 -11.93
N VAL A 251 -2.59 -8.91 -12.65
CA VAL A 251 -2.56 -8.94 -14.12
C VAL A 251 -3.09 -10.28 -14.66
N PHE A 252 -2.77 -11.40 -14.01
CA PHE A 252 -3.28 -12.72 -14.42
C PHE A 252 -4.78 -12.86 -14.21
N ILE A 253 -5.31 -12.36 -13.09
CA ILE A 253 -6.76 -12.35 -12.85
C ILE A 253 -7.46 -11.45 -13.88
N GLN A 254 -6.88 -10.29 -14.19
CA GLN A 254 -7.40 -9.37 -15.20
C GLN A 254 -7.50 -10.04 -16.58
N SER A 255 -6.53 -10.88 -16.94
CA SER A 255 -6.59 -11.66 -18.17
C SER A 255 -7.82 -12.59 -18.21
N GLY A 256 -8.16 -13.21 -17.07
CA GLY A 256 -9.40 -13.98 -16.92
C GLY A 256 -10.66 -13.13 -17.07
N ILE A 257 -10.69 -11.94 -16.45
CA ILE A 257 -11.82 -10.99 -16.56
C ILE A 257 -12.01 -10.56 -18.02
N ASN A 258 -10.93 -10.30 -18.74
CA ASN A 258 -10.96 -9.87 -20.13
C ASN A 258 -11.66 -10.89 -21.05
N SER A 259 -11.63 -12.19 -20.71
CA SER A 259 -12.31 -13.24 -21.50
C SER A 259 -13.84 -13.14 -21.48
N PHE A 260 -14.42 -12.40 -20.52
CA PHE A 260 -15.87 -12.16 -20.40
C PHE A 260 -16.35 -10.91 -21.15
N GLY A 261 -15.43 -10.16 -21.81
CA GLY A 261 -15.75 -9.02 -22.65
C GLY A 261 -15.80 -7.68 -21.90
N GLU A 262 -16.14 -6.62 -22.63
CA GLU A 262 -16.01 -5.24 -22.19
C GLU A 262 -16.88 -4.91 -20.95
N ASN A 263 -18.10 -5.44 -20.87
CA ASN A 263 -18.97 -5.22 -19.72
C ASN A 263 -18.39 -5.79 -18.43
N ALA A 264 -17.73 -6.95 -18.50
CA ALA A 264 -17.08 -7.56 -17.34
C ALA A 264 -15.85 -6.77 -16.91
N ILE A 265 -15.07 -6.26 -17.85
CA ILE A 265 -13.92 -5.38 -17.58
C ILE A 265 -14.38 -4.11 -16.87
N ALA A 266 -15.40 -3.44 -17.42
CA ALA A 266 -15.95 -2.20 -16.86
C ALA A 266 -16.56 -2.43 -15.47
N GLY A 267 -17.38 -3.48 -15.30
CA GLY A 267 -18.00 -3.84 -14.02
C GLY A 267 -16.98 -4.22 -12.96
N SER A 268 -15.95 -5.01 -13.31
CA SER A 268 -14.87 -5.36 -12.38
C SER A 268 -14.04 -4.15 -11.98
N SER A 269 -13.74 -3.24 -12.90
CA SER A 269 -12.99 -2.01 -12.59
C SER A 269 -13.76 -1.11 -11.64
N LEU A 270 -15.08 -1.05 -11.77
CA LEU A 270 -15.96 -0.33 -10.87
C LEU A 270 -15.95 -0.95 -9.47
N ALA A 271 -16.15 -2.26 -9.36
CA ALA A 271 -16.17 -2.98 -8.09
C ALA A 271 -14.84 -2.86 -7.32
N LEU A 272 -13.70 -2.86 -8.03
CA LEU A 272 -12.36 -2.68 -7.44
C LEU A 272 -12.24 -1.41 -6.59
N ASN A 273 -12.95 -0.33 -6.90
CA ASN A 273 -12.90 0.88 -6.08
C ASN A 273 -13.44 0.61 -4.67
N PHE A 274 -14.50 -0.17 -4.56
CA PHE A 274 -15.08 -0.54 -3.25
C PHE A 274 -14.19 -1.52 -2.50
N GLU A 275 -13.58 -2.48 -3.19
CA GLU A 275 -12.60 -3.41 -2.61
C GLU A 275 -11.38 -2.66 -2.04
N TYR A 276 -10.88 -1.63 -2.71
CA TYR A 276 -9.77 -0.83 -2.18
C TYR A 276 -10.15 -0.11 -0.87
N PHE A 277 -11.35 0.48 -0.78
CA PHE A 277 -11.78 1.14 0.46
C PHE A 277 -11.88 0.17 1.64
N THR A 278 -12.39 -1.04 1.41
CA THR A 278 -12.51 -2.07 2.45
C THR A 278 -11.15 -2.63 2.84
N TYR A 279 -10.30 -2.94 1.86
CA TYR A 279 -8.93 -3.41 2.08
C TYR A 279 -8.07 -2.40 2.85
N ASP A 280 -8.22 -1.10 2.60
CA ASP A 280 -7.47 -0.06 3.30
C ASP A 280 -7.70 -0.05 4.81
N ILE A 281 -8.89 -0.47 5.25
CA ILE A 281 -9.18 -0.66 6.69
C ILE A 281 -8.38 -1.84 7.25
N ALA A 282 -8.39 -2.99 6.57
CA ALA A 282 -7.61 -4.15 6.98
C ALA A 282 -6.11 -3.82 7.07
N ASN A 283 -5.58 -3.12 6.05
CA ASN A 283 -4.20 -2.68 6.00
C ASN A 283 -3.84 -1.68 7.12
N ALA A 284 -4.75 -0.78 7.49
CA ALA A 284 -4.52 0.16 8.59
C ALA A 284 -4.33 -0.56 9.94
N PHE A 285 -5.14 -1.59 10.23
CA PHE A 285 -4.95 -2.42 11.41
C PHE A 285 -3.69 -3.29 11.35
N ALA A 286 -3.30 -3.75 10.16
CA ALA A 286 -2.02 -4.43 9.97
C ALA A 286 -0.83 -3.49 10.25
N GLN A 287 -0.84 -2.25 9.78
CA GLN A 287 0.19 -1.26 10.10
C GLN A 287 0.24 -0.93 11.60
N ALA A 288 -0.91 -0.85 12.27
CA ALA A 288 -0.98 -0.74 13.71
C ALA A 288 -0.35 -1.97 14.40
N ALA A 289 -0.65 -3.18 13.91
CA ALA A 289 -0.09 -4.42 14.44
C ALA A 289 1.44 -4.43 14.34
N VAL A 290 2.04 -4.03 13.22
CA VAL A 290 3.52 -3.91 13.09
C VAL A 290 4.06 -3.01 14.19
N THR A 291 3.56 -1.79 14.29
CA THR A 291 4.12 -0.76 15.18
C THR A 291 3.99 -1.14 16.65
N PHE A 292 2.79 -1.53 17.07
CA PHE A 292 2.52 -1.90 18.47
C PHE A 292 3.23 -3.19 18.87
N THR A 293 3.26 -4.19 17.98
CA THR A 293 3.97 -5.44 18.24
C THR A 293 5.46 -5.20 18.38
N SER A 294 6.07 -4.42 17.45
CA SER A 294 7.51 -4.12 17.51
C SER A 294 7.91 -3.45 18.81
N GLN A 295 7.16 -2.42 19.26
CA GLN A 295 7.46 -1.76 20.54
C GLN A 295 7.33 -2.70 21.73
N ASN A 296 6.26 -3.50 21.80
CA ASN A 296 6.02 -4.39 22.94
C ASN A 296 6.96 -5.61 22.92
N TYR A 297 7.33 -6.08 21.73
CA TYR A 297 8.33 -7.14 21.57
C TYR A 297 9.72 -6.65 21.98
N GLY A 298 10.11 -5.42 21.60
CA GLY A 298 11.34 -4.77 22.06
C GLY A 298 11.39 -4.59 23.59
N ALA A 299 10.25 -4.32 24.22
CA ALA A 299 10.12 -4.23 25.67
C ALA A 299 10.03 -5.60 26.40
N GLY A 300 10.05 -6.72 25.66
CA GLY A 300 9.93 -8.07 26.23
C GLY A 300 8.51 -8.49 26.64
N ASP A 301 7.47 -7.67 26.34
CA ASP A 301 6.08 -7.98 26.74
C ASP A 301 5.34 -8.82 25.69
N LEU A 302 5.64 -10.12 25.69
CA LEU A 302 4.98 -11.09 24.79
C LEU A 302 3.48 -11.24 25.07
N ARG A 303 3.04 -11.06 26.32
CA ARG A 303 1.62 -11.15 26.67
C ARG A 303 0.86 -10.02 25.98
N ARG A 304 1.45 -8.84 25.96
CA ARG A 304 0.87 -7.67 25.30
C ARG A 304 0.91 -7.82 23.76
N CYS A 305 1.95 -8.42 23.19
CA CYS A 305 2.00 -8.76 21.75
C CYS A 305 0.82 -9.68 21.36
N LYS A 306 0.51 -10.72 22.15
CA LYS A 306 -0.65 -11.59 21.91
C LYS A 306 -1.99 -10.83 21.97
N LYS A 307 -2.11 -9.85 22.88
CA LYS A 307 -3.32 -9.02 22.96
C LYS A 307 -3.45 -8.08 21.77
N ILE A 308 -2.34 -7.45 21.33
CA ILE A 308 -2.30 -6.59 20.16
C ILE A 308 -2.74 -7.38 18.92
N PHE A 309 -2.18 -8.56 18.72
CA PHE A 309 -2.57 -9.45 17.61
C PHE A 309 -4.09 -9.72 17.61
N ARG A 310 -4.65 -10.13 18.74
CA ARG A 310 -6.09 -10.42 18.86
C ARG A 310 -6.97 -9.21 18.58
N TYR A 311 -6.61 -8.02 19.11
CA TYR A 311 -7.37 -6.80 18.87
C TYR A 311 -7.26 -6.32 17.44
N CYS A 312 -6.07 -6.33 16.82
CA CYS A 312 -5.90 -5.94 15.43
C CYS A 312 -6.63 -6.91 14.49
N MET A 313 -6.59 -8.23 14.79
CA MET A 313 -7.35 -9.23 14.06
C MET A 313 -8.86 -8.97 14.16
N LEU A 314 -9.38 -8.83 15.36
CA LEU A 314 -10.82 -8.59 15.59
C LEU A 314 -11.28 -7.29 14.92
N PHE A 315 -10.57 -6.19 15.15
CA PHE A 315 -10.96 -4.90 14.59
C PHE A 315 -10.76 -4.85 13.08
N GLY A 316 -9.66 -5.40 12.56
CA GLY A 316 -9.40 -5.52 11.13
C GLY A 316 -10.55 -6.25 10.43
N VAL A 317 -10.91 -7.44 10.89
CA VAL A 317 -12.02 -8.22 10.33
C VAL A 317 -13.35 -7.47 10.48
N VAL A 318 -13.70 -7.07 11.69
CA VAL A 318 -15.04 -6.48 11.97
C VAL A 318 -15.25 -5.16 11.23
N PHE A 319 -14.29 -4.24 11.26
CA PHE A 319 -14.48 -2.95 10.59
C PHE A 319 -14.45 -3.09 9.05
N THR A 320 -13.64 -4.00 8.50
CA THR A 320 -13.65 -4.31 7.07
C THR A 320 -15.00 -4.89 6.66
N GLU A 321 -15.53 -5.89 7.40
CA GLU A 321 -16.82 -6.49 7.10
C GLU A 321 -17.99 -5.52 7.29
N ILE A 322 -17.95 -4.62 8.26
CA ILE A 322 -18.99 -3.58 8.41
C ILE A 322 -19.04 -2.69 7.16
N LEU A 323 -17.89 -2.22 6.66
CA LEU A 323 -17.88 -1.39 5.45
C LEU A 323 -18.28 -2.19 4.22
N SER A 324 -17.81 -3.43 4.09
CA SER A 324 -18.21 -4.34 3.02
C SER A 324 -19.71 -4.60 3.02
N ALA A 325 -20.30 -4.84 4.19
CA ALA A 325 -21.75 -4.99 4.35
C ALA A 325 -22.52 -3.74 3.91
N VAL A 326 -22.02 -2.54 4.23
CA VAL A 326 -22.62 -1.29 3.75
C VAL A 326 -22.65 -1.25 2.23
N PHE A 327 -21.53 -1.57 1.55
CA PHE A 327 -21.47 -1.59 0.10
C PHE A 327 -22.37 -2.67 -0.52
N MET A 328 -22.51 -3.81 0.13
CA MET A 328 -23.34 -4.91 -0.37
C MET A 328 -24.85 -4.72 -0.14
N ILE A 329 -25.24 -4.11 0.98
CA ILE A 329 -26.66 -3.86 1.27
C ILE A 329 -27.23 -2.79 0.32
N TRP A 330 -26.40 -1.83 -0.09
CA TRP A 330 -26.79 -0.77 -1.01
C TRP A 330 -26.01 -0.87 -2.34
N ASP A 331 -25.73 -2.09 -2.82
CA ASP A 331 -24.93 -2.34 -4.04
C ASP A 331 -25.50 -1.62 -5.26
N ASP A 332 -26.84 -1.69 -5.49
CA ASP A 332 -27.51 -0.99 -6.58
C ASP A 332 -27.30 0.52 -6.51
N PHE A 333 -27.40 1.12 -5.33
CA PHE A 333 -27.17 2.56 -5.15
C PHE A 333 -25.74 2.94 -5.48
N PHE A 334 -24.76 2.25 -4.89
CA PHE A 334 -23.36 2.58 -5.11
C PHE A 334 -22.92 2.34 -6.56
N VAL A 335 -23.37 1.27 -7.18
CA VAL A 335 -23.07 0.96 -8.58
C VAL A 335 -23.72 1.97 -9.52
N SER A 336 -24.97 2.44 -9.24
CA SER A 336 -25.66 3.42 -10.06
C SER A 336 -24.97 4.78 -10.13
N ILE A 337 -24.13 5.12 -9.15
CA ILE A 337 -23.31 6.35 -9.17
C ILE A 337 -22.32 6.33 -10.34
N TYR A 338 -21.85 5.15 -10.74
CA TYR A 338 -20.78 5.01 -11.75
C TYR A 338 -21.29 4.58 -13.12
N THR A 339 -22.42 3.86 -13.20
CA THR A 339 -22.93 3.34 -14.47
C THR A 339 -24.45 3.29 -14.52
N THR A 340 -24.97 3.54 -15.70
CA THR A 340 -26.40 3.34 -16.04
C THR A 340 -26.61 2.05 -16.86
N SER A 341 -25.56 1.37 -17.27
CA SER A 341 -25.62 0.12 -18.01
C SER A 341 -25.94 -1.05 -17.08
N SER A 342 -27.08 -1.71 -17.29
CA SER A 342 -27.48 -2.89 -16.52
C SER A 342 -26.52 -4.06 -16.68
N ALA A 343 -25.90 -4.22 -17.85
CA ALA A 343 -24.92 -5.28 -18.10
C ALA A 343 -23.62 -5.06 -17.31
N VAL A 344 -23.12 -3.82 -17.26
CA VAL A 344 -21.95 -3.46 -16.46
C VAL A 344 -22.25 -3.60 -14.96
N ALA A 345 -23.43 -3.13 -14.54
CA ALA A 345 -23.88 -3.23 -13.15
C ALA A 345 -23.96 -4.68 -12.66
N ALA A 346 -24.47 -5.60 -13.50
CA ALA A 346 -24.56 -7.02 -13.16
C ALA A 346 -23.18 -7.63 -12.82
N PHE A 347 -22.14 -7.34 -13.61
CA PHE A 347 -20.77 -7.81 -13.33
C PHE A 347 -20.17 -7.16 -12.08
N ALA A 348 -20.42 -5.85 -11.89
CA ALA A 348 -19.95 -5.16 -10.69
C ALA A 348 -20.56 -5.74 -9.41
N ILE A 349 -21.88 -5.92 -9.38
CA ILE A 349 -22.61 -6.49 -8.24
C ILE A 349 -22.20 -7.96 -8.02
N SER A 350 -22.07 -8.75 -9.08
CA SER A 350 -21.57 -10.14 -8.97
C SER A 350 -20.19 -10.16 -8.30
N ARG A 351 -19.23 -9.34 -8.77
CA ARG A 351 -17.90 -9.25 -8.17
C ARG A 351 -17.97 -8.78 -6.70
N MET A 352 -18.72 -7.74 -6.40
CA MET A 352 -18.88 -7.26 -5.03
C MET A 352 -19.42 -8.35 -4.10
N ARG A 353 -20.44 -9.11 -4.54
CA ARG A 353 -21.03 -10.19 -3.73
C ARG A 353 -20.08 -11.34 -3.48
N HIS A 354 -19.22 -11.70 -4.44
CA HIS A 354 -18.26 -12.79 -4.29
C HIS A 354 -16.99 -12.36 -3.51
N VAL A 355 -16.50 -11.14 -3.72
CA VAL A 355 -15.26 -10.66 -3.13
C VAL A 355 -15.51 -9.93 -1.82
N CYS A 356 -16.34 -8.87 -1.81
CA CYS A 356 -16.56 -8.05 -0.61
C CYS A 356 -17.27 -8.82 0.51
N SER A 357 -18.06 -9.88 0.21
CA SER A 357 -18.78 -10.64 1.23
C SER A 357 -17.90 -11.26 2.32
N LEU A 358 -16.63 -11.47 2.04
CA LEU A 358 -15.66 -12.06 2.96
C LEU A 358 -14.32 -11.30 2.94
N GLU A 359 -14.35 -10.01 2.60
CA GLU A 359 -13.14 -9.18 2.49
C GLU A 359 -12.42 -9.00 3.82
N GLY A 360 -13.11 -9.14 4.95
CA GLY A 360 -12.49 -9.18 6.27
C GLY A 360 -11.46 -10.30 6.44
N LEU A 361 -11.51 -11.35 5.62
CA LEU A 361 -10.46 -12.38 5.59
C LEU A 361 -9.11 -11.81 5.15
N THR A 362 -9.06 -10.69 4.41
CA THR A 362 -7.81 -10.03 4.07
C THR A 362 -7.08 -9.55 5.32
N ALA A 363 -7.81 -9.10 6.34
CA ALA A 363 -7.23 -8.69 7.61
C ALA A 363 -6.51 -9.85 8.31
N THR A 364 -6.89 -11.12 8.07
CA THR A 364 -6.25 -12.25 8.73
C THR A 364 -4.78 -12.37 8.31
N TYR A 365 -4.49 -12.52 7.04
CA TYR A 365 -3.12 -12.69 6.57
C TYR A 365 -2.29 -11.39 6.68
N GLU A 366 -2.93 -10.22 6.57
CA GLU A 366 -2.25 -8.93 6.75
C GLU A 366 -1.80 -8.72 8.20
N VAL A 367 -2.68 -8.95 9.19
CA VAL A 367 -2.35 -8.80 10.62
C VAL A 367 -1.34 -9.86 11.08
N GLU A 368 -1.43 -11.09 10.59
CA GLU A 368 -0.47 -12.16 10.87
C GLU A 368 0.93 -11.82 10.34
N SER A 369 1.01 -11.39 9.07
CA SER A 369 2.24 -10.91 8.47
C SER A 369 2.83 -9.73 9.24
N ALA A 370 1.97 -8.78 9.60
CA ALA A 370 2.35 -7.58 10.36
C ALA A 370 2.90 -7.91 11.75
N ALA A 371 2.25 -8.81 12.49
CA ALA A 371 2.73 -9.25 13.80
C ALA A 371 4.09 -9.95 13.70
N LEU A 372 4.28 -10.83 12.71
CA LEU A 372 5.57 -11.49 12.45
C LEU A 372 6.67 -10.49 12.08
N ARG A 373 6.38 -9.52 11.21
CA ARG A 373 7.30 -8.43 10.86
C ARG A 373 7.65 -7.58 12.07
N GLY A 374 6.68 -7.31 12.93
CA GLY A 374 6.88 -6.59 14.19
C GLY A 374 7.82 -7.32 15.17
N MET A 375 7.97 -8.63 15.04
CA MET A 375 8.92 -9.46 15.78
C MET A 375 10.22 -9.74 15.00
N GLY A 376 10.46 -9.02 13.89
CA GLY A 376 11.66 -9.16 13.06
C GLY A 376 11.62 -10.29 12.03
N LYS A 377 10.48 -10.98 11.85
CA LYS A 377 10.32 -12.06 10.89
C LYS A 377 9.54 -11.57 9.67
N SER A 378 10.24 -11.27 8.57
CA SER A 378 9.61 -10.73 7.35
C SER A 378 9.67 -11.68 6.16
N LEU A 379 10.66 -12.55 6.10
CA LEU A 379 10.82 -13.46 4.97
C LEU A 379 9.72 -14.54 4.94
N GLU A 380 9.43 -15.16 6.09
CA GLU A 380 8.41 -16.20 6.18
C GLU A 380 7.03 -15.69 5.74
N PRO A 381 6.49 -14.58 6.29
CA PRO A 381 5.21 -14.06 5.82
C PRO A 381 5.23 -13.64 4.35
N ALA A 382 6.34 -13.09 3.83
CA ALA A 382 6.43 -12.74 2.42
C ALA A 382 6.31 -14.00 1.52
N ILE A 383 7.03 -15.08 1.85
CA ILE A 383 6.95 -16.33 1.10
C ILE A 383 5.53 -16.91 1.13
N PHE A 384 4.92 -17.05 2.31
CA PHE A 384 3.58 -17.64 2.42
C PHE A 384 2.50 -16.79 1.76
N THR A 385 2.61 -15.45 1.82
CA THR A 385 1.70 -14.57 1.11
C THR A 385 1.85 -14.72 -0.42
N VAL A 386 3.08 -14.75 -0.93
CA VAL A 386 3.31 -14.97 -2.37
C VAL A 386 2.79 -16.34 -2.82
N LEU A 387 3.05 -17.40 -2.04
CA LEU A 387 2.51 -18.74 -2.35
C LEU A 387 0.98 -18.76 -2.35
N GLY A 388 0.35 -18.10 -1.38
CA GLY A 388 -1.10 -18.12 -1.24
C GLY A 388 -1.82 -17.17 -2.21
N THR A 389 -1.30 -15.98 -2.46
CA THR A 389 -1.97 -14.99 -3.32
C THR A 389 -1.54 -15.03 -4.79
N VAL A 390 -0.34 -15.52 -5.10
CA VAL A 390 0.15 -15.59 -6.48
C VAL A 390 0.10 -17.00 -7.01
N VAL A 391 0.88 -17.90 -6.39
CA VAL A 391 1.00 -19.29 -6.91
C VAL A 391 -0.35 -20.00 -6.84
N PHE A 392 -1.06 -19.90 -5.74
CA PHE A 392 -2.40 -20.48 -5.58
C PHE A 392 -3.37 -19.98 -6.65
N ARG A 393 -3.40 -18.65 -6.91
CA ARG A 393 -4.27 -18.06 -7.94
C ARG A 393 -3.90 -18.52 -9.34
N LEU A 394 -2.61 -18.65 -9.66
CA LEU A 394 -2.17 -19.22 -10.95
C LEU A 394 -2.61 -20.68 -11.12
N ILE A 395 -2.49 -21.50 -10.06
CA ILE A 395 -2.96 -22.88 -10.08
C ILE A 395 -4.48 -22.91 -10.28
N TRP A 396 -5.24 -22.06 -9.55
CA TRP A 396 -6.69 -21.96 -9.71
C TRP A 396 -7.08 -21.63 -11.15
N MET A 397 -6.44 -20.63 -11.75
CA MET A 397 -6.65 -20.22 -13.14
C MET A 397 -6.34 -21.36 -14.12
N ALA A 398 -5.28 -22.13 -13.88
CA ALA A 398 -4.86 -23.20 -14.74
C ALA A 398 -5.71 -24.49 -14.59
N THR A 399 -6.43 -24.66 -13.49
CA THR A 399 -7.18 -25.88 -13.14
C THR A 399 -8.67 -25.62 -13.00
N ILE A 400 -9.09 -25.09 -11.87
CA ILE A 400 -10.53 -24.95 -11.49
C ILE A 400 -11.27 -24.04 -12.46
N PHE A 401 -10.69 -22.88 -12.78
CA PHE A 401 -11.30 -21.93 -13.71
C PHE A 401 -11.43 -22.52 -15.13
N ARG A 402 -10.52 -23.38 -15.57
CA ARG A 402 -10.65 -24.07 -16.86
C ARG A 402 -11.77 -25.12 -16.89
N LEU A 403 -12.04 -25.73 -15.74
CA LEU A 403 -13.14 -26.71 -15.61
C LEU A 403 -14.50 -26.03 -15.55
N VAL A 404 -14.59 -24.88 -14.87
CA VAL A 404 -15.82 -24.10 -14.71
C VAL A 404 -15.52 -22.64 -15.06
N PRO A 405 -15.56 -22.29 -16.36
CA PRO A 405 -15.17 -20.95 -16.82
C PRO A 405 -16.33 -19.93 -16.66
N THR A 406 -16.74 -19.69 -15.41
CA THR A 406 -17.75 -18.67 -15.06
C THR A 406 -17.09 -17.48 -14.36
N PHE A 407 -17.73 -16.30 -14.44
CA PHE A 407 -17.22 -15.09 -13.81
C PHE A 407 -17.18 -15.24 -12.27
N GLU A 408 -18.18 -15.87 -11.70
CA GLU A 408 -18.29 -16.16 -10.26
C GLU A 408 -17.12 -17.04 -9.81
N MET A 409 -16.85 -18.14 -10.52
CA MET A 409 -15.72 -19.04 -10.20
C MET A 409 -14.36 -18.33 -10.30
N LEU A 410 -14.26 -17.35 -11.21
CA LEU A 410 -13.06 -16.50 -11.29
C LEU A 410 -12.95 -15.60 -10.05
N MET A 411 -14.06 -15.04 -9.54
CA MET A 411 -14.06 -14.19 -8.36
C MET A 411 -13.80 -14.98 -7.07
N ASP A 412 -14.30 -16.22 -6.96
CA ASP A 412 -14.11 -17.07 -5.79
C ASP A 412 -12.62 -17.38 -5.49
N VAL A 413 -11.72 -17.22 -6.47
CA VAL A 413 -10.28 -17.36 -6.27
C VAL A 413 -9.73 -16.42 -5.19
N TYR A 414 -10.33 -15.24 -5.05
CA TYR A 414 -9.89 -14.27 -4.05
C TYR A 414 -10.11 -14.84 -2.64
N VAL A 415 -11.32 -15.23 -2.33
CA VAL A 415 -11.70 -15.78 -1.03
C VAL A 415 -10.92 -17.07 -0.71
N ALA A 416 -10.85 -18.00 -1.68
CA ALA A 416 -10.08 -19.23 -1.52
C ALA A 416 -8.60 -18.97 -1.21
N SER A 417 -8.00 -18.00 -1.91
CA SER A 417 -6.60 -17.61 -1.68
C SER A 417 -6.38 -16.95 -0.31
N TRP A 418 -7.34 -16.16 0.19
CA TRP A 418 -7.27 -15.53 1.51
C TRP A 418 -7.37 -16.56 2.64
N VAL A 419 -8.29 -17.51 2.54
CA VAL A 419 -8.43 -18.60 3.53
C VAL A 419 -7.15 -19.44 3.59
N PHE A 420 -6.60 -19.81 2.42
CA PHE A 420 -5.35 -20.56 2.36
C PHE A 420 -4.18 -19.78 2.98
N THR A 421 -4.01 -18.52 2.59
CA THR A 421 -2.91 -17.65 3.05
C THR A 421 -3.01 -17.40 4.56
N GLY A 422 -4.20 -17.01 5.05
CA GLY A 422 -4.44 -16.76 6.46
C GLY A 422 -4.22 -18.03 7.30
N GLY A 423 -4.76 -19.18 6.87
CA GLY A 423 -4.53 -20.45 7.56
C GLY A 423 -3.04 -20.83 7.67
N ALA A 424 -2.30 -20.65 6.59
CA ALA A 424 -0.86 -20.92 6.58
C ALA A 424 -0.07 -19.96 7.49
N LEU A 425 -0.36 -18.66 7.43
CA LEU A 425 0.31 -17.66 8.25
C LEU A 425 -0.06 -17.76 9.72
N LEU A 426 -1.29 -18.13 10.05
CA LEU A 426 -1.69 -18.39 11.44
C LEU A 426 -0.83 -19.52 12.05
N ILE A 427 -0.60 -20.59 11.30
CA ILE A 427 0.27 -21.69 11.74
C ILE A 427 1.70 -21.18 11.99
N VAL A 428 2.25 -20.36 11.07
CA VAL A 428 3.58 -19.77 11.22
C VAL A 428 3.65 -18.88 12.47
N TYR A 429 2.66 -18.00 12.66
CA TYR A 429 2.56 -17.12 13.81
C TYR A 429 2.50 -17.91 15.13
N LEU A 430 1.63 -18.93 15.22
CA LEU A 430 1.48 -19.74 16.42
C LEU A 430 2.76 -20.52 16.75
N ARG A 431 3.42 -21.09 15.73
CA ARG A 431 4.72 -21.78 15.90
C ARG A 431 5.81 -20.81 16.42
N HIS A 432 5.88 -19.62 15.84
CA HIS A 432 6.84 -18.61 16.28
C HIS A 432 6.57 -18.17 17.72
N MET A 433 5.32 -17.90 18.08
CA MET A 433 4.93 -17.48 19.43
C MET A 433 5.18 -18.56 20.48
N ARG A 434 5.03 -19.84 20.14
CA ARG A 434 5.42 -20.96 21.04
C ARG A 434 6.93 -20.96 21.29
N LYS A 435 7.74 -20.88 20.23
CA LYS A 435 9.23 -20.85 20.37
C LYS A 435 9.70 -19.72 21.27
N VAL A 436 9.20 -18.50 21.05
CA VAL A 436 9.62 -17.31 21.82
C VAL A 436 9.05 -17.32 23.26
N SER A 437 7.93 -18.02 23.52
CA SER A 437 7.36 -18.13 24.88
C SER A 437 8.10 -19.17 25.75
N HIS A 438 8.90 -20.04 25.14
CA HIS A 438 9.70 -21.07 25.83
C HIS A 438 11.21 -20.73 25.90
N ALA A 439 11.64 -19.68 25.18
CA ALA A 439 13.00 -19.11 25.25
C ALA A 439 13.07 -18.01 26.30
#